data_b7fd4c6ce7f25f2a7816dae03729a1b6
#
_entry.id   b7fd4c6ce7f25f2a7816dae03729a1b6
#
_cell.length_a   1.000
_cell.length_b   1.000
_cell.length_c   1.000
_cell.angle_alpha   90.00
_cell.angle_beta   90.00
_cell.angle_gamma   90.00
#
_symmetry.space_group_name_H-M   'P 1'
#
loop_
_entity.id
_entity.type
_entity.pdbx_description
1 polymer ?
#
loop_
_entity_poly.entity_id
_entity_poly.type
_entity_poly.pdbx_seq_one_letter_code
_entity_poly.pdbx_strand_id
1 'polypeptide(L)'
;MTLKSSISATFRSQINRPFLALSCLGLGFLVGCANVIPPCGAKISPPSSELKNTKWELTRWNLPPNNNGEVRARQIPQGDASNPIQIIFDINGQRLSGSTGCNRFTAMLDEDARGFSLKQIASTKMACSPQRMELENDFLYQLNDYRSIVRNGDQLLMIGTDREVLSFTQKPNK
;
A
#
# COMPACT_ATOMS: atom_id res chain seq x y z
N MET A 1 -34.98 -45.93 -46.35
CA MET A 1 -34.26 -47.15 -45.98
C MET A 1 -34.00 -47.08 -44.51
N THR A 2 -34.91 -47.55 -43.66
CA THR A 2 -34.99 -48.84 -42.95
C THR A 2 -33.70 -49.24 -42.30
N LEU A 3 -33.59 -49.43 -40.99
CA LEU A 3 -34.14 -50.32 -39.97
C LEU A 3 -33.67 -49.85 -38.55
N LYS A 4 -34.51 -49.67 -37.59
CA LYS A 4 -35.03 -50.55 -36.51
C LYS A 4 -34.03 -51.58 -35.95
N SER A 5 -33.73 -51.49 -34.67
CA SER A 5 -33.85 -52.63 -33.77
C SER A 5 -33.81 -52.22 -32.28
N SER A 6 -34.89 -52.52 -31.60
CA SER A 6 -35.12 -52.64 -30.17
C SER A 6 -34.37 -53.82 -29.57
N ILE A 7 -33.90 -53.73 -28.35
CA ILE A 7 -33.90 -54.88 -27.39
C ILE A 7 -34.03 -54.36 -25.97
N SER A 8 -35.12 -54.70 -25.32
CA SER A 8 -35.39 -54.66 -23.88
C SER A 8 -34.68 -55.81 -23.17
N ALA A 9 -34.15 -55.54 -22.00
CA ALA A 9 -33.94 -56.60 -21.01
C ALA A 9 -34.07 -56.06 -19.57
N THR A 10 -35.18 -56.42 -19.02
CA THR A 10 -35.55 -56.34 -17.60
C THR A 10 -34.65 -57.27 -16.78
N PHE A 11 -34.01 -56.75 -15.71
CA PHE A 11 -33.55 -57.64 -14.64
C PHE A 11 -33.90 -57.08 -13.28
N ARG A 12 -34.79 -57.78 -12.66
CA ARG A 12 -35.38 -57.58 -11.33
C ARG A 12 -34.56 -58.40 -10.35
N SER A 13 -33.96 -57.78 -9.31
CA SER A 13 -33.56 -58.52 -8.11
C SER A 13 -33.69 -57.61 -6.88
N GLN A 14 -34.63 -58.02 -6.04
CA GLN A 14 -34.85 -57.58 -4.69
C GLN A 14 -33.72 -58.07 -3.76
N ILE A 15 -33.15 -57.17 -2.99
CA ILE A 15 -32.55 -57.58 -1.72
C ILE A 15 -32.85 -56.51 -0.68
N ASN A 16 -33.79 -56.81 0.19
CA ASN A 16 -34.07 -56.13 1.47
C ASN A 16 -32.90 -56.34 2.42
N ARG A 17 -32.36 -55.27 2.93
CA ARG A 17 -31.64 -55.27 4.21
C ARG A 17 -31.73 -53.89 4.86
N PRO A 18 -32.18 -53.82 6.13
CA PRO A 18 -32.18 -52.57 6.89
C PRO A 18 -30.79 -52.35 7.48
N PHE A 19 -30.12 -51.25 7.17
CA PHE A 19 -28.95 -50.81 7.88
C PHE A 19 -29.13 -49.42 8.44
N LEU A 20 -29.06 -49.39 9.73
CA LEU A 20 -28.89 -48.31 10.69
C LEU A 20 -28.50 -46.96 10.08
N ALA A 21 -29.34 -45.99 10.38
CA ALA A 21 -29.05 -44.58 10.29
C ALA A 21 -27.90 -44.22 11.23
N LEU A 22 -26.72 -43.97 10.72
CA LEU A 22 -25.63 -43.28 11.42
C LEU A 22 -25.68 -41.81 11.00
N SER A 23 -26.32 -41.01 11.86
CA SER A 23 -26.40 -39.56 11.75
C SER A 23 -25.02 -38.97 11.97
N CYS A 24 -24.26 -38.72 10.91
CA CYS A 24 -23.10 -37.84 10.97
C CYS A 24 -23.57 -36.38 10.93
N LEU A 25 -23.77 -35.79 12.13
CA LEU A 25 -23.82 -34.34 12.30
C LEU A 25 -22.46 -33.77 11.90
N GLY A 26 -22.25 -33.48 10.60
CA GLY A 26 -21.16 -32.67 10.11
C GLY A 26 -21.39 -31.23 10.56
N LEU A 27 -20.76 -30.81 11.70
CA LEU A 27 -20.55 -29.38 11.98
C LEU A 27 -19.67 -28.80 10.87
N GLY A 28 -20.30 -28.26 9.84
CA GLY A 28 -19.64 -27.41 8.85
C GLY A 28 -19.16 -26.14 9.56
N PHE A 29 -17.88 -26.08 9.90
CA PHE A 29 -17.22 -24.83 10.22
C PHE A 29 -17.25 -23.95 8.95
N LEU A 30 -18.24 -23.08 8.86
CA LEU A 30 -18.20 -21.94 7.95
C LEU A 30 -17.11 -21.00 8.49
N VAL A 31 -15.88 -21.20 8.02
CA VAL A 31 -14.83 -20.18 8.13
C VAL A 31 -15.27 -19.03 7.22
N GLY A 32 -16.11 -18.17 7.75
CA GLY A 32 -16.45 -16.91 7.11
C GLY A 32 -15.17 -16.08 7.02
N CYS A 33 -14.67 -15.83 5.82
CA CYS A 33 -13.71 -14.76 5.59
C CYS A 33 -14.39 -13.46 6.01
N ALA A 34 -14.16 -13.03 7.24
CA ALA A 34 -14.53 -11.70 7.67
C ALA A 34 -13.66 -10.72 6.86
N ASN A 35 -14.22 -10.14 5.80
CA ASN A 35 -13.63 -8.99 5.14
C ASN A 35 -13.66 -7.84 6.16
N VAL A 36 -12.56 -7.66 6.89
CA VAL A 36 -12.41 -6.54 7.82
C VAL A 36 -12.29 -5.29 6.96
N ILE A 37 -13.38 -4.56 6.82
CA ILE A 37 -13.38 -3.23 6.20
C ILE A 37 -12.56 -2.33 7.13
N PRO A 38 -11.42 -1.75 6.67
CA PRO A 38 -10.63 -0.88 7.52
C PRO A 38 -11.47 0.34 7.95
N PRO A 39 -11.32 0.82 9.19
CA PRO A 39 -12.04 2.01 9.64
C PRO A 39 -11.70 3.21 8.75
N CYS A 40 -12.68 4.11 8.53
CA CYS A 40 -12.47 5.37 7.83
C CYS A 40 -11.28 6.13 8.44
N GLY A 41 -10.30 6.52 7.61
CA GLY A 41 -9.09 7.21 8.06
C GLY A 41 -7.90 6.31 8.44
N ALA A 42 -8.03 4.99 8.32
CA ALA A 42 -6.89 4.10 8.50
C ALA A 42 -5.83 4.35 7.41
N LYS A 43 -4.57 4.47 7.82
CA LYS A 43 -3.43 4.51 6.88
C LYS A 43 -3.27 3.13 6.24
N ILE A 44 -2.97 3.12 4.94
CA ILE A 44 -2.74 1.91 4.16
C ILE A 44 -1.37 2.03 3.50
N SER A 45 -0.54 1.00 3.63
CA SER A 45 0.75 0.93 2.95
C SER A 45 1.09 -0.52 2.59
N PRO A 46 2.05 -0.77 1.68
CA PRO A 46 2.58 -2.10 1.49
C PRO A 46 3.29 -2.57 2.76
N PRO A 47 3.51 -3.88 2.95
CA PRO A 47 4.36 -4.38 4.02
C PRO A 47 5.75 -3.74 3.96
N SER A 48 6.32 -3.42 5.11
CA SER A 48 7.66 -2.81 5.19
C SER A 48 8.73 -3.69 4.54
N SER A 49 8.51 -5.01 4.53
CA SER A 49 9.38 -5.99 3.87
C SER A 49 9.56 -5.76 2.36
N GLU A 50 8.57 -5.20 1.68
CA GLU A 50 8.66 -4.86 0.26
C GLU A 50 9.50 -3.62 -0.02
N LEU A 51 9.72 -2.79 0.98
CA LEU A 51 10.44 -1.52 0.87
C LEU A 51 11.83 -1.57 1.51
N LYS A 52 12.21 -2.69 2.14
CA LYS A 52 13.53 -2.85 2.79
C LYS A 52 14.67 -2.54 1.84
N ASN A 53 15.67 -1.80 2.35
CA ASN A 53 16.88 -1.44 1.61
C ASN A 53 16.58 -0.73 0.27
N THR A 54 15.56 0.12 0.24
CA THR A 54 15.23 0.89 -0.95
C THR A 54 15.37 2.39 -0.72
N LYS A 55 15.72 3.09 -1.79
CA LYS A 55 15.86 4.54 -1.83
C LYS A 55 14.95 5.11 -2.90
N TRP A 56 14.22 6.16 -2.57
CA TRP A 56 13.22 6.78 -3.38
C TRP A 56 13.44 8.29 -3.43
N GLU A 57 13.42 8.86 -4.63
CA GLU A 57 13.59 10.30 -4.85
C GLU A 57 12.28 10.89 -5.35
N LEU A 58 11.85 12.01 -4.75
CA LEU A 58 10.66 12.73 -5.15
C LEU A 58 10.86 13.31 -6.55
N THR A 59 10.02 12.88 -7.49
CA THR A 59 10.07 13.32 -8.89
C THR A 59 8.89 14.20 -9.26
N ARG A 60 7.76 14.08 -8.56
CA ARG A 60 6.58 14.89 -8.80
C ARG A 60 5.74 15.04 -7.55
N TRP A 61 5.16 16.19 -7.38
CA TRP A 61 4.20 16.51 -6.33
C TRP A 61 2.98 17.19 -6.93
N ASN A 62 1.87 16.48 -6.96
CA ASN A 62 0.61 16.99 -7.47
C ASN A 62 -0.24 17.55 -6.33
N LEU A 63 -0.73 18.76 -6.54
CA LEU A 63 -1.76 19.38 -5.70
C LEU A 63 -3.13 18.73 -5.95
N PRO A 64 -4.09 18.85 -5.03
CA PRO A 64 -5.44 18.39 -5.26
C PRO A 64 -6.03 18.99 -6.54
N PRO A 65 -6.93 18.28 -7.24
CA PRO A 65 -7.66 18.87 -8.36
C PRO A 65 -8.41 20.14 -7.91
N ASN A 66 -8.36 21.16 -8.75
CA ASN A 66 -9.19 22.37 -8.55
C ASN A 66 -10.68 22.05 -8.82
N ASN A 67 -11.54 23.07 -8.71
CA ASN A 67 -12.98 22.91 -8.94
C ASN A 67 -13.34 22.46 -10.37
N ASN A 68 -12.44 22.63 -11.32
CA ASN A 68 -12.59 22.20 -12.72
C ASN A 68 -12.01 20.79 -12.96
N GLY A 69 -11.48 20.12 -11.93
CA GLY A 69 -10.83 18.80 -12.04
C GLY A 69 -9.38 18.85 -12.54
N GLU A 70 -8.77 20.03 -12.71
CA GLU A 70 -7.40 20.16 -13.19
C GLU A 70 -6.40 19.89 -12.06
N VAL A 71 -5.42 19.06 -12.32
CA VAL A 71 -4.32 18.73 -11.41
C VAL A 71 -3.11 19.61 -11.74
N ARG A 72 -2.62 20.36 -10.77
CA ARG A 72 -1.41 21.18 -10.89
C ARG A 72 -0.26 20.53 -10.15
N ALA A 73 0.94 20.57 -10.74
CA ALA A 73 2.15 20.15 -10.05
C ALA A 73 2.68 21.29 -9.18
N ARG A 74 3.09 20.96 -7.96
CA ARG A 74 3.84 21.88 -7.09
C ARG A 74 5.25 22.05 -7.67
N GLN A 75 5.74 23.28 -7.63
CA GLN A 75 7.13 23.56 -8.02
C GLN A 75 8.08 22.99 -6.97
N ILE A 76 8.93 22.06 -7.40
CA ILE A 76 10.03 21.54 -6.60
C ILE A 76 11.27 22.30 -7.05
N PRO A 77 11.93 23.09 -6.15
CA PRO A 77 13.12 23.83 -6.53
C PRO A 77 14.21 22.88 -7.03
N GLN A 78 14.52 22.99 -8.30
CA GLN A 78 15.53 22.14 -8.98
C GLN A 78 16.98 22.58 -8.71
N GLY A 79 17.18 23.63 -7.90
CA GLY A 79 18.46 24.35 -7.81
C GLY A 79 19.58 23.66 -7.07
N ASP A 80 19.38 22.48 -6.53
CA ASP A 80 20.43 21.74 -5.86
C ASP A 80 20.27 20.24 -6.07
N ALA A 81 20.77 19.77 -7.20
CA ALA A 81 20.87 18.35 -7.51
C ALA A 81 21.66 17.57 -6.44
N SER A 82 22.38 18.29 -5.55
CA SER A 82 23.15 17.72 -4.47
C SER A 82 22.30 17.30 -3.27
N ASN A 83 21.07 17.81 -3.11
CA ASN A 83 20.21 17.49 -1.98
C ASN A 83 18.71 17.34 -2.37
N PRO A 84 18.35 16.29 -3.13
CA PRO A 84 16.96 16.05 -3.50
C PRO A 84 16.12 15.65 -2.29
N ILE A 85 14.81 15.84 -2.40
CA ILE A 85 13.86 15.22 -1.45
C ILE A 85 13.88 13.72 -1.70
N GLN A 86 14.23 12.95 -0.66
CA GLN A 86 14.35 11.51 -0.78
C GLN A 86 13.96 10.81 0.52
N ILE A 87 13.47 9.58 0.38
CA ILE A 87 13.18 8.66 1.48
C ILE A 87 13.98 7.38 1.29
N ILE A 88 14.46 6.82 2.39
CA ILE A 88 15.29 5.61 2.43
C ILE A 88 14.73 4.70 3.51
N PHE A 89 14.31 3.51 3.13
CA PHE A 89 13.94 2.46 4.05
C PHE A 89 15.19 1.66 4.43
N ASP A 90 15.39 1.46 5.72
CA ASP A 90 16.55 0.71 6.21
C ASP A 90 16.47 -0.78 5.85
N ILE A 91 17.58 -1.48 6.05
CA ILE A 91 17.69 -2.90 5.73
C ILE A 91 16.77 -3.79 6.58
N ASN A 92 16.40 -3.34 7.77
CA ASN A 92 15.53 -4.08 8.68
C ASN A 92 14.04 -3.76 8.44
N GLY A 93 13.72 -2.70 7.68
CA GLY A 93 12.36 -2.22 7.47
C GLY A 93 11.73 -1.61 8.72
N GLN A 94 12.54 -1.12 9.65
CA GLN A 94 12.07 -0.56 10.93
C GLN A 94 12.21 0.96 11.00
N ARG A 95 12.97 1.53 10.09
CA ARG A 95 13.27 2.97 10.08
C ARG A 95 13.18 3.54 8.67
N LEU A 96 12.62 4.72 8.60
CA LEU A 96 12.67 5.61 7.45
C LEU A 96 13.65 6.73 7.75
N SER A 97 14.47 7.12 6.80
CA SER A 97 15.33 8.30 6.86
C SER A 97 15.32 9.00 5.50
N GLY A 98 15.86 10.19 5.43
CA GLY A 98 15.96 10.87 4.15
C GLY A 98 16.37 12.33 4.26
N SER A 99 16.08 13.05 3.16
CA SER A 99 16.28 14.49 3.02
C SER A 99 14.97 15.15 2.62
N THR A 100 14.71 16.31 3.20
CA THR A 100 13.59 17.19 2.83
C THR A 100 13.96 18.17 1.71
N GLY A 101 15.19 18.06 1.17
CA GLY A 101 15.76 19.08 0.29
C GLY A 101 16.49 20.20 1.04
N CYS A 102 16.22 20.39 2.32
CA CYS A 102 16.90 21.30 3.23
C CYS A 102 17.55 20.52 4.37
N ASN A 103 16.78 19.78 5.13
CA ASN A 103 17.19 19.06 6.30
C ASN A 103 17.17 17.53 6.09
N ARG A 104 17.81 16.81 7.01
CA ARG A 104 17.67 15.36 7.11
C ARG A 104 16.58 15.04 8.11
N PHE A 105 15.88 13.94 7.88
CA PHE A 105 14.87 13.45 8.80
C PHE A 105 15.00 11.96 9.05
N THR A 106 14.41 11.51 10.15
CA THR A 106 14.25 10.09 10.49
C THR A 106 12.85 9.86 11.03
N ALA A 107 12.33 8.64 10.86
CA ALA A 107 11.09 8.18 11.46
C ALA A 107 11.18 6.69 11.77
N MET A 108 10.41 6.22 12.74
CA MET A 108 10.23 4.80 13.01
C MET A 108 9.03 4.28 12.23
N LEU A 109 9.11 3.04 11.73
CA LEU A 109 7.98 2.35 11.14
C LEU A 109 7.32 1.49 12.23
N ASP A 110 6.00 1.68 12.36
CA ASP A 110 5.13 0.88 13.22
C ASP A 110 4.19 0.10 12.30
N GLU A 111 4.34 -1.23 12.25
CA GLU A 111 3.67 -2.10 11.27
C GLU A 111 2.49 -2.84 11.90
N ASP A 112 1.37 -2.85 11.21
CA ASP A 112 0.18 -3.63 11.56
C ASP A 112 -0.35 -4.41 10.33
N ALA A 113 -1.51 -5.04 10.44
CA ALA A 113 -2.11 -5.83 9.35
C ALA A 113 -2.47 -5.00 8.08
N ARG A 114 -2.43 -3.68 8.15
CA ARG A 114 -2.74 -2.75 7.04
C ARG A 114 -1.48 -2.21 6.38
N GLY A 115 -0.30 -2.59 6.88
CA GLY A 115 1.01 -2.09 6.49
C GLY A 115 1.66 -1.30 7.62
N PHE A 116 2.41 -0.24 7.32
CA PHE A 116 3.12 0.54 8.34
C PHE A 116 2.54 1.95 8.49
N SER A 117 2.80 2.54 9.64
CA SER A 117 2.63 3.97 9.91
C SER A 117 3.96 4.57 10.37
N LEU A 118 4.16 5.87 10.11
CA LEU A 118 5.35 6.58 10.55
C LEU A 118 5.12 7.16 11.94
N LYS A 119 6.09 6.97 12.82
CA LYS A 119 6.09 7.47 14.19
C LYS A 119 7.39 8.23 14.47
N GLN A 120 7.37 9.12 15.44
CA GLN A 120 8.56 9.82 15.95
C GLN A 120 9.37 10.48 14.83
N ILE A 121 8.69 11.21 13.94
CA ILE A 121 9.35 11.95 12.86
C ILE A 121 10.16 13.07 13.50
N ALA A 122 11.48 13.06 13.24
CA ALA A 122 12.42 14.08 13.70
C ALA A 122 13.25 14.59 12.53
N SER A 123 13.53 15.89 12.50
CA SER A 123 14.39 16.50 11.48
C SER A 123 15.45 17.40 12.11
N THR A 124 16.58 17.55 11.39
CA THR A 124 17.56 18.60 11.69
C THR A 124 16.94 19.97 11.40
N LYS A 125 17.56 21.04 11.92
CA LYS A 125 17.06 22.41 11.73
C LYS A 125 18.19 23.30 11.22
N MET A 126 18.49 23.18 9.92
CA MET A 126 19.35 24.13 9.22
C MET A 126 18.50 25.22 8.60
N ALA A 127 19.05 26.43 8.53
CA ALA A 127 18.42 27.53 7.81
C ALA A 127 18.69 27.37 6.31
N CYS A 128 17.62 27.27 5.52
CA CYS A 128 17.65 27.28 4.05
C CYS A 128 16.89 28.49 3.51
N SER A 129 16.76 28.60 2.21
CA SER A 129 15.89 29.62 1.62
C SER A 129 14.44 29.45 2.08
N PRO A 130 13.66 30.53 2.18
CA PRO A 130 12.25 30.46 2.62
C PRO A 130 11.43 29.43 1.84
N GLN A 131 11.61 29.34 0.52
CA GLN A 131 10.89 28.38 -0.33
C GLN A 131 11.23 26.93 0.01
N ARG A 132 12.48 26.63 0.35
CA ARG A 132 12.89 25.29 0.79
C ARG A 132 12.36 24.93 2.16
N MET A 133 12.33 25.90 3.07
CA MET A 133 11.77 25.69 4.41
C MET A 133 10.26 25.44 4.33
N GLU A 134 9.53 26.17 3.47
CA GLU A 134 8.11 25.92 3.22
C GLU A 134 7.90 24.50 2.65
N LEU A 135 8.66 24.13 1.60
CA LEU A 135 8.57 22.80 1.00
C LEU A 135 8.89 21.68 1.99
N GLU A 136 9.87 21.89 2.89
CA GLU A 136 10.20 20.96 3.98
C GLU A 136 9.02 20.78 4.94
N ASN A 137 8.43 21.87 5.39
CA ASN A 137 7.31 21.82 6.32
C ASN A 137 6.14 21.04 5.73
N ASP A 138 5.82 21.31 4.46
CA ASP A 138 4.74 20.61 3.77
C ASP A 138 5.09 19.14 3.52
N PHE A 139 6.33 18.83 3.19
CA PHE A 139 6.77 17.45 3.02
C PHE A 139 6.69 16.65 4.34
N LEU A 140 7.14 17.22 5.45
CA LEU A 140 7.04 16.60 6.77
C LEU A 140 5.58 16.45 7.22
N TYR A 141 4.72 17.41 6.86
CA TYR A 141 3.28 17.28 7.06
C TYR A 141 2.72 16.09 6.30
N GLN A 142 3.02 15.94 5.01
CA GLN A 142 2.57 14.81 4.20
C GLN A 142 3.08 13.47 4.74
N LEU A 143 4.34 13.40 5.21
CA LEU A 143 4.88 12.21 5.86
C LEU A 143 4.13 11.83 7.14
N ASN A 144 3.69 12.82 7.91
CA ASN A 144 2.93 12.58 9.14
C ASN A 144 1.47 12.19 8.87
N ASP A 145 0.86 12.80 7.85
CA ASP A 145 -0.59 12.75 7.61
C ASP A 145 -1.00 12.05 6.31
N TYR A 146 -0.14 11.18 5.74
CA TYR A 146 -0.53 10.42 4.55
C TYR A 146 -1.71 9.47 4.84
N ARG A 147 -2.52 9.25 3.83
CA ARG A 147 -3.62 8.29 3.82
C ARG A 147 -3.16 6.92 3.33
N SER A 148 -2.41 6.90 2.24
CA SER A 148 -1.90 5.66 1.67
C SER A 148 -0.55 5.82 1.00
N ILE A 149 0.22 4.74 1.01
CA ILE A 149 1.44 4.56 0.23
C ILE A 149 1.21 3.35 -0.67
N VAL A 150 1.51 3.51 -1.96
CA VAL A 150 1.34 2.45 -2.96
C VAL A 150 2.65 2.29 -3.72
N ARG A 151 3.16 1.06 -3.81
CA ARG A 151 4.29 0.72 -4.66
C ARG A 151 3.80 0.12 -5.97
N ASN A 152 4.35 0.59 -7.08
CA ASN A 152 4.12 0.04 -8.41
C ASN A 152 5.47 -0.03 -9.14
N GLY A 153 6.14 -1.19 -9.06
CA GLY A 153 7.47 -1.39 -9.61
C GLY A 153 8.51 -0.45 -9.01
N ASP A 154 9.07 0.43 -9.84
CA ASP A 154 10.06 1.46 -9.49
C ASP A 154 9.44 2.81 -9.06
N GLN A 155 8.12 2.87 -8.95
CA GLN A 155 7.39 4.04 -8.46
C GLN A 155 6.80 3.78 -7.07
N LEU A 156 6.86 4.81 -6.23
CA LEU A 156 6.18 4.86 -4.94
C LEU A 156 5.30 6.11 -4.91
N LEU A 157 4.02 5.92 -4.65
CA LEU A 157 3.05 7.00 -4.53
C LEU A 157 2.67 7.16 -3.07
N MET A 158 2.77 8.38 -2.54
CA MET A 158 2.22 8.76 -1.25
C MET A 158 1.03 9.68 -1.48
N ILE A 159 -0.11 9.32 -0.94
CA ILE A 159 -1.37 10.06 -1.09
C ILE A 159 -1.72 10.65 0.26
N GLY A 160 -1.78 11.98 0.33
CA GLY A 160 -2.15 12.74 1.53
C GLY A 160 -3.64 12.66 1.84
N THR A 161 -4.02 13.00 3.05
CA THR A 161 -5.43 13.15 3.46
C THR A 161 -6.12 14.32 2.76
N ASP A 162 -5.35 15.32 2.35
CA ASP A 162 -5.74 16.47 1.53
C ASP A 162 -5.84 16.19 0.03
N ARG A 163 -5.60 14.94 -0.39
CA ARG A 163 -5.56 14.47 -1.78
C ARG A 163 -4.35 14.94 -2.59
N GLU A 164 -3.33 15.48 -1.96
CA GLU A 164 -2.03 15.67 -2.61
C GLU A 164 -1.40 14.32 -2.94
N VAL A 165 -0.65 14.24 -4.03
CA VAL A 165 0.02 13.01 -4.46
C VAL A 165 1.49 13.29 -4.70
N LEU A 166 2.34 12.68 -3.89
CA LEU A 166 3.79 12.69 -4.03
C LEU A 166 4.22 11.43 -4.76
N SER A 167 4.90 11.60 -5.88
CA SER A 167 5.43 10.50 -6.70
C SER A 167 6.94 10.42 -6.58
N PHE A 168 7.42 9.25 -6.19
CA PHE A 168 8.84 8.97 -6.03
C PHE A 168 9.28 7.92 -7.05
N THR A 169 10.51 8.01 -7.48
CA THR A 169 11.16 7.00 -8.32
C THR A 169 12.28 6.32 -7.54
N GLN A 170 12.37 5.01 -7.67
CA GLN A 170 13.41 4.22 -6.99
C GLN A 170 14.80 4.58 -7.56
N LYS A 171 15.76 4.75 -6.68
CA LYS A 171 17.17 4.99 -7.02
C LYS A 171 18.04 3.84 -6.51
N PRO A 172 19.15 3.54 -7.18
CA PRO A 172 20.12 2.57 -6.67
C PRO A 172 20.62 2.97 -5.28
N ASN A 173 20.69 2.00 -4.36
CA ASN A 173 21.47 2.17 -3.14
C ASN A 173 22.95 2.07 -3.52
N LYS A 174 23.69 3.17 -3.37
CA LYS A 174 25.15 3.16 -3.51
C LYS A 174 25.80 2.72 -2.21
#